data_f80af6e066cbbccd8144ce70ea2ec08a
#
_entry.id   f80af6e066cbbccd8144ce70ea2ec08a
#
_cell.length_a   1.000
_cell.length_b   1.000
_cell.length_c   1.000
_cell.angle_alpha   90.00
_cell.angle_beta   90.00
_cell.angle_gamma   90.00
#
_symmetry.space_group_name_H-M   'P 1'
#
loop_
_entity.id
_entity.type
_entity.pdbx_description
1 polymer ?
#
loop_
_entity_poly.entity_id
_entity_poly.type
_entity_poly.pdbx_seq_one_letter_code
_entity_poly.pdbx_strand_id
1 'polypeptide(L)'
;PSPKQARAEEAQDMEEEIEQVEFQTYVPHKLLKSMPDAKEHPDKVVENATLAAVESPDVDVERAEIRISKKVVEQGLLSGLQLETVVYAAMRHEKTLANGSRAGFALWDGAGMGKGRQLAGIIHNNWRCGRKKHVWVSISADLIEDARRDLKDVNEPKIEVRALNDWKASKKPTLKEGVLFVTYSLLISKDSDGKRRLDQLAKWCGKDFDGCL
;
A
#
# COMPACT_ATOMS: atom_id res chain seq x y z
N PRO A 1 1.55 -47.79 -11.34
CA PRO A 1 1.37 -46.77 -12.36
C PRO A 1 2.73 -46.26 -12.83
N SER A 2 2.88 -45.98 -14.14
CA SER A 2 4.12 -45.41 -14.65
C SER A 2 4.30 -43.97 -14.09
N PRO A 3 5.55 -43.45 -14.01
CA PRO A 3 5.78 -42.08 -13.52
C PRO A 3 5.02 -40.98 -14.30
N LYS A 4 4.61 -41.29 -15.54
CA LYS A 4 3.76 -40.41 -16.34
C LYS A 4 2.28 -40.47 -15.94
N GLN A 5 1.80 -41.63 -15.51
CA GLN A 5 0.42 -41.79 -15.04
C GLN A 5 0.23 -41.16 -13.66
N ALA A 6 1.18 -41.32 -12.73
CA ALA A 6 1.14 -40.67 -11.43
C ALA A 6 1.14 -39.14 -11.56
N ARG A 7 1.94 -38.57 -12.47
CA ARG A 7 1.92 -37.11 -12.73
C ARG A 7 0.63 -36.59 -13.38
N ALA A 8 -0.04 -37.45 -14.19
CA ALA A 8 -1.32 -37.08 -14.78
C ALA A 8 -2.46 -37.14 -13.74
N GLU A 9 -2.42 -38.11 -12.84
CA GLU A 9 -3.36 -38.23 -11.72
C GLU A 9 -3.17 -37.07 -10.72
N GLU A 10 -1.94 -36.74 -10.33
CA GLU A 10 -1.66 -35.56 -9.49
C GLU A 10 -2.09 -34.22 -10.13
N ALA A 11 -1.96 -34.11 -11.48
CA ALA A 11 -2.41 -32.90 -12.17
C ALA A 11 -3.95 -32.81 -12.24
N GLN A 12 -4.64 -33.94 -12.41
CA GLN A 12 -6.09 -34.00 -12.37
C GLN A 12 -6.64 -33.74 -10.98
N ASP A 13 -6.05 -34.31 -9.92
CA ASP A 13 -6.43 -34.03 -8.55
C ASP A 13 -6.23 -32.55 -8.19
N MET A 14 -5.16 -31.91 -8.68
CA MET A 14 -4.95 -30.46 -8.52
C MET A 14 -5.95 -29.61 -9.32
N GLU A 15 -6.33 -30.03 -10.51
CA GLU A 15 -7.37 -29.33 -11.29
C GLU A 15 -8.76 -29.47 -10.63
N GLU A 16 -9.10 -30.65 -10.07
CA GLU A 16 -10.34 -30.84 -9.32
C GLU A 16 -10.36 -30.05 -8.00
N GLU A 17 -9.23 -29.89 -7.28
CA GLU A 17 -9.14 -29.01 -6.12
C GLU A 17 -9.34 -27.53 -6.48
N ILE A 18 -8.86 -27.09 -7.64
CA ILE A 18 -9.05 -25.71 -8.12
C ILE A 18 -10.50 -25.45 -8.54
N GLU A 19 -11.22 -26.43 -9.08
CA GLU A 19 -12.65 -26.30 -9.44
C GLU A 19 -13.58 -26.17 -8.22
N GLN A 20 -13.15 -26.53 -7.01
CA GLN A 20 -13.94 -26.45 -5.77
C GLN A 20 -13.76 -25.15 -4.99
N VAL A 21 -12.97 -24.18 -5.49
CA VAL A 21 -12.83 -22.88 -4.81
C VAL A 21 -14.08 -22.03 -5.04
N GLU A 22 -14.96 -22.00 -4.05
CA GLU A 22 -16.10 -21.09 -4.05
C GLU A 22 -15.65 -19.66 -3.80
N PHE A 23 -16.14 -18.75 -4.63
CA PHE A 23 -15.94 -17.31 -4.49
C PHE A 23 -17.24 -16.61 -4.15
N GLN A 24 -17.17 -15.63 -3.27
CA GLN A 24 -18.29 -14.74 -3.00
C GLN A 24 -17.89 -13.28 -3.23
N THR A 25 -18.88 -12.43 -3.43
CA THR A 25 -18.64 -11.00 -3.58
C THR A 25 -18.21 -10.40 -2.25
N TYR A 26 -17.04 -9.75 -2.25
CA TYR A 26 -16.56 -9.01 -1.09
C TYR A 26 -17.27 -7.67 -0.93
N VAL A 27 -17.71 -7.37 0.29
CA VAL A 27 -18.31 -6.09 0.66
C VAL A 27 -17.70 -5.62 1.99
N PRO A 28 -17.17 -4.39 2.09
CA PRO A 28 -16.56 -3.86 3.31
C PRO A 28 -17.63 -3.42 4.33
N HIS A 29 -18.43 -4.37 4.83
CA HIS A 29 -19.60 -4.10 5.69
C HIS A 29 -19.27 -3.30 6.94
N LYS A 30 -18.12 -3.57 7.59
CA LYS A 30 -17.73 -2.86 8.82
C LYS A 30 -17.34 -1.42 8.55
N LEU A 31 -16.67 -1.15 7.41
CA LEU A 31 -16.36 0.21 7.00
C LEU A 31 -17.62 1.00 6.68
N LEU A 32 -18.54 0.42 5.90
CA LEU A 32 -19.76 1.10 5.47
C LEU A 32 -20.66 1.52 6.63
N LYS A 33 -20.61 0.81 7.77
CA LYS A 33 -21.29 1.26 9.00
C LYS A 33 -20.70 2.57 9.54
N SER A 34 -19.40 2.78 9.43
CA SER A 34 -18.69 3.97 9.93
C SER A 34 -18.57 5.07 8.88
N MET A 35 -18.60 4.70 7.60
CA MET A 35 -18.45 5.60 6.45
C MET A 35 -19.52 5.29 5.39
N PRO A 36 -20.79 5.62 5.65
CA PRO A 36 -21.91 5.25 4.76
C PRO A 36 -21.86 5.93 3.39
N ASP A 37 -21.14 7.05 3.27
CA ASP A 37 -20.98 7.79 2.02
C ASP A 37 -19.89 7.21 1.09
N ALA A 38 -19.15 6.19 1.55
CA ALA A 38 -18.13 5.52 0.76
C ALA A 38 -18.75 4.85 -0.47
N LYS A 39 -18.13 5.09 -1.65
CA LYS A 39 -18.64 4.56 -2.92
C LYS A 39 -18.19 3.13 -3.16
N GLU A 40 -19.01 2.36 -3.83
CA GLU A 40 -18.65 1.01 -4.25
C GLU A 40 -17.41 1.01 -5.15
N HIS A 41 -16.70 -0.11 -5.14
CA HIS A 41 -15.62 -0.32 -6.09
C HIS A 41 -16.19 -0.46 -7.52
N PRO A 42 -15.57 0.14 -8.56
CA PRO A 42 -16.11 0.12 -9.91
C PRO A 42 -16.27 -1.31 -10.47
N ASP A 43 -15.37 -2.20 -10.10
CA ASP A 43 -15.43 -3.61 -10.48
C ASP A 43 -15.89 -4.48 -9.31
N LYS A 44 -16.58 -5.59 -9.61
CA LYS A 44 -16.91 -6.58 -8.61
C LYS A 44 -15.65 -7.24 -8.09
N VAL A 45 -15.49 -7.22 -6.78
CA VAL A 45 -14.38 -7.87 -6.09
C VAL A 45 -14.91 -9.15 -5.47
N VAL A 46 -14.16 -10.21 -5.61
CA VAL A 46 -14.50 -11.52 -5.05
C VAL A 46 -13.44 -11.97 -4.05
N GLU A 47 -13.88 -12.69 -3.05
CA GLU A 47 -13.01 -13.34 -2.08
C GLU A 47 -13.29 -14.84 -2.05
N ASN A 48 -12.31 -15.62 -1.62
CA ASN A 48 -12.48 -17.03 -1.39
C ASN A 48 -13.42 -17.25 -0.20
N ALA A 49 -14.37 -18.16 -0.31
CA ALA A 49 -15.34 -18.46 0.74
C ALA A 49 -14.69 -18.85 2.09
N THR A 50 -13.51 -19.48 2.04
CA THR A 50 -12.74 -19.82 3.25
C THR A 50 -12.22 -18.56 3.96
N LEU A 51 -11.76 -17.55 3.21
CA LEU A 51 -11.34 -16.25 3.78
C LEU A 51 -12.53 -15.46 4.28
N ALA A 52 -13.63 -15.51 3.57
CA ALA A 52 -14.90 -14.85 3.97
C ALA A 52 -15.47 -15.37 5.30
N ALA A 53 -15.18 -16.63 5.66
CA ALA A 53 -15.54 -17.19 6.95
C ALA A 53 -14.74 -16.59 8.12
N VAL A 54 -13.65 -15.90 7.84
CA VAL A 54 -12.83 -15.21 8.87
C VAL A 54 -13.39 -13.83 9.11
N GLU A 55 -13.81 -13.56 10.33
CA GLU A 55 -14.33 -12.26 10.69
C GLU A 55 -13.24 -11.17 10.57
N SER A 56 -13.51 -10.13 9.78
CA SER A 56 -12.61 -8.97 9.66
C SER A 56 -12.55 -8.19 10.98
N PRO A 57 -11.43 -7.51 11.30
CA PRO A 57 -11.33 -6.66 12.48
C PRO A 57 -12.42 -5.58 12.50
N ASP A 58 -12.80 -5.11 13.70
CA ASP A 58 -13.69 -3.98 13.82
C ASP A 58 -13.03 -2.70 13.30
N VAL A 59 -13.84 -1.88 12.62
CA VAL A 59 -13.41 -0.58 12.11
C VAL A 59 -13.70 0.48 13.15
N ASP A 60 -12.66 1.14 13.65
CA ASP A 60 -12.75 2.27 14.56
C ASP A 60 -12.11 3.51 13.90
N VAL A 61 -12.94 4.23 13.14
CA VAL A 61 -12.51 5.39 12.35
C VAL A 61 -12.06 6.56 13.24
N GLU A 62 -12.69 6.72 14.40
CA GLU A 62 -12.35 7.81 15.34
C GLU A 62 -10.99 7.55 15.99
N ARG A 63 -10.80 6.35 16.50
CA ARG A 63 -9.55 5.94 17.14
C ARG A 63 -8.37 5.89 16.16
N ALA A 64 -8.61 5.46 14.93
CA ALA A 64 -7.57 5.29 13.92
C ALA A 64 -7.02 6.61 13.33
N GLU A 65 -7.37 7.77 13.90
CA GLU A 65 -6.96 9.08 13.40
C GLU A 65 -7.14 9.22 11.86
N ILE A 66 -8.27 8.75 11.35
CA ILE A 66 -8.55 8.85 9.92
C ILE A 66 -8.75 10.32 9.53
N ARG A 67 -7.81 10.83 8.74
CA ARG A 67 -7.77 12.22 8.24
C ARG A 67 -8.08 12.32 6.74
N ILE A 68 -8.69 11.29 6.17
CA ILE A 68 -9.15 11.33 4.77
C ILE A 68 -10.19 12.46 4.62
N SER A 69 -10.05 13.27 3.58
CA SER A 69 -10.99 14.37 3.35
C SER A 69 -12.36 13.84 2.92
N LYS A 70 -13.44 14.52 3.35
CA LYS A 70 -14.81 14.19 2.90
C LYS A 70 -14.91 14.12 1.38
N LYS A 71 -14.23 15.01 0.66
CA LYS A 71 -14.21 15.02 -0.80
C LYS A 71 -13.71 13.69 -1.39
N VAL A 72 -12.68 13.08 -0.82
CA VAL A 72 -12.16 11.77 -1.27
C VAL A 72 -13.23 10.69 -1.12
N VAL A 73 -13.95 10.69 -0.02
CA VAL A 73 -15.02 9.72 0.27
C VAL A 73 -16.23 9.95 -0.62
N GLU A 74 -16.79 11.17 -0.61
CA GLU A 74 -18.02 11.53 -1.30
C GLU A 74 -17.91 11.43 -2.83
N GLN A 75 -16.74 11.77 -3.39
CA GLN A 75 -16.47 11.68 -4.82
C GLN A 75 -15.98 10.28 -5.26
N GLY A 76 -15.78 9.36 -4.32
CA GLY A 76 -15.30 8.01 -4.63
C GLY A 76 -13.87 7.98 -5.20
N LEU A 77 -13.02 8.95 -4.83
CA LEU A 77 -11.62 8.96 -5.26
C LEU A 77 -10.85 7.77 -4.67
N LEU A 78 -11.30 7.27 -3.53
CA LEU A 78 -11.06 5.93 -3.01
C LEU A 78 -12.41 5.23 -2.87
N SER A 79 -12.53 4.02 -3.38
CA SER A 79 -13.70 3.18 -3.16
C SER A 79 -13.77 2.72 -1.69
N GLY A 80 -14.93 2.23 -1.25
CA GLY A 80 -15.11 1.70 0.11
C GLY A 80 -14.08 0.63 0.47
N LEU A 81 -13.80 -0.29 -0.45
CA LEU A 81 -12.76 -1.30 -0.26
C LEU A 81 -11.36 -0.69 -0.07
N GLN A 82 -11.01 0.32 -0.89
CA GLN A 82 -9.72 1.00 -0.77
C GLN A 82 -9.63 1.86 0.50
N LEU A 83 -10.75 2.45 0.93
CA LEU A 83 -10.86 3.17 2.21
C LEU A 83 -10.69 2.21 3.40
N GLU A 84 -11.27 1.02 3.33
CA GLU A 84 -11.12 -0.01 4.37
C GLU A 84 -9.65 -0.37 4.57
N THR A 85 -8.89 -0.57 3.48
CA THR A 85 -7.44 -0.77 3.55
C THR A 85 -6.73 0.39 4.26
N VAL A 86 -7.08 1.65 3.94
CA VAL A 86 -6.47 2.81 4.58
C VAL A 86 -6.78 2.84 6.09
N VAL A 87 -8.01 2.49 6.47
CA VAL A 87 -8.41 2.42 7.89
C VAL A 87 -7.63 1.34 8.63
N TYR A 88 -7.57 0.12 8.08
CA TYR A 88 -6.80 -0.95 8.72
C TYR A 88 -5.30 -0.64 8.81
N ALA A 89 -4.73 -0.02 7.77
CA ALA A 89 -3.35 0.43 7.81
C ALA A 89 -3.14 1.48 8.92
N ALA A 90 -4.03 2.46 9.04
CA ALA A 90 -3.96 3.48 10.09
C ALA A 90 -4.08 2.86 11.50
N MET A 91 -5.08 2.00 11.72
CA MET A 91 -5.25 1.26 12.98
C MET A 91 -4.00 0.44 13.35
N ARG A 92 -3.35 -0.15 12.33
CA ARG A 92 -2.13 -0.92 12.53
C ARG A 92 -0.94 -0.02 12.86
N HIS A 93 -0.84 1.14 12.23
CA HIS A 93 0.22 2.10 12.45
C HIS A 93 0.18 2.77 13.85
N GLU A 94 -0.95 2.72 14.56
CA GLU A 94 -1.03 3.16 15.95
C GLU A 94 -0.36 2.18 16.94
N LYS A 95 -0.15 0.95 16.53
CA LYS A 95 0.44 -0.07 17.39
C LYS A 95 1.96 0.04 17.41
N THR A 96 2.52 -0.01 18.61
CA THR A 96 3.96 -0.09 18.81
C THR A 96 4.34 -1.54 19.11
N LEU A 97 5.35 -2.04 18.42
CA LEU A 97 5.93 -3.37 18.64
C LEU A 97 6.80 -3.38 19.90
N ALA A 98 7.12 -4.58 20.42
CA ALA A 98 7.94 -4.75 21.61
C ALA A 98 9.33 -4.10 21.53
N ASN A 99 9.86 -3.92 20.32
CA ASN A 99 11.13 -3.23 20.06
C ASN A 99 11.01 -1.70 19.98
N GLY A 100 9.85 -1.12 20.25
CA GLY A 100 9.57 0.32 20.16
C GLY A 100 9.28 0.84 18.75
N SER A 101 9.32 -0.02 17.72
CA SER A 101 8.99 0.37 16.35
C SER A 101 7.49 0.42 16.13
N ARG A 102 7.01 1.30 15.26
CA ARG A 102 5.63 1.31 14.78
C ARG A 102 5.36 0.04 13.96
N ALA A 103 4.19 -0.57 14.16
CA ALA A 103 3.80 -1.75 13.41
C ALA A 103 3.56 -1.42 11.93
N GLY A 104 4.02 -2.31 11.05
CA GLY A 104 3.74 -2.24 9.61
C GLY A 104 2.38 -2.85 9.25
N PHE A 105 1.95 -2.60 8.03
CA PHE A 105 0.75 -3.18 7.42
C PHE A 105 1.12 -3.88 6.11
N ALA A 106 0.60 -5.07 5.89
CA ALA A 106 0.78 -5.83 4.66
C ALA A 106 -0.51 -5.80 3.83
N LEU A 107 -0.39 -5.43 2.57
CA LEU A 107 -1.48 -5.37 1.59
C LEU A 107 -1.31 -6.51 0.58
N TRP A 108 -2.21 -7.48 0.63
CA TRP A 108 -2.14 -8.72 -0.17
C TRP A 108 -3.23 -8.82 -1.24
N ASP A 109 -3.86 -7.73 -1.60
CA ASP A 109 -4.89 -7.69 -2.63
C ASP A 109 -4.37 -8.22 -3.97
N GLY A 110 -5.25 -8.85 -4.73
CA GLY A 110 -4.98 -9.35 -6.06
C GLY A 110 -4.56 -8.26 -7.06
N ALA A 111 -4.21 -8.67 -8.26
CA ALA A 111 -3.96 -7.73 -9.35
C ALA A 111 -5.23 -6.97 -9.72
N GLY A 112 -5.09 -5.72 -10.14
CA GLY A 112 -6.23 -4.88 -10.57
C GLY A 112 -6.98 -4.15 -9.45
N MET A 113 -6.75 -4.46 -8.18
CA MET A 113 -7.44 -3.86 -7.02
C MET A 113 -7.06 -2.39 -6.75
N GLY A 114 -6.18 -1.81 -7.55
CA GLY A 114 -5.72 -0.44 -7.34
C GLY A 114 -4.81 -0.29 -6.11
N LYS A 115 -3.90 -1.24 -5.87
CA LYS A 115 -2.94 -1.17 -4.75
C LYS A 115 -2.16 0.13 -4.70
N GLY A 116 -1.74 0.68 -5.84
CA GLY A 116 -1.08 1.99 -5.91
C GLY A 116 -1.94 3.09 -5.33
N ARG A 117 -3.24 3.09 -5.65
CA ARG A 117 -4.21 4.05 -5.10
C ARG A 117 -4.43 3.86 -3.60
N GLN A 118 -4.43 2.62 -3.11
CA GLN A 118 -4.50 2.33 -1.68
C GLN A 118 -3.25 2.84 -0.95
N LEU A 119 -2.05 2.63 -1.51
CA LEU A 119 -0.80 3.18 -0.97
C LEU A 119 -0.83 4.72 -0.97
N ALA A 120 -1.33 5.34 -2.03
CA ALA A 120 -1.54 6.78 -2.09
C ALA A 120 -2.52 7.27 -1.01
N GLY A 121 -3.59 6.53 -0.74
CA GLY A 121 -4.53 6.79 0.35
C GLY A 121 -3.88 6.73 1.73
N ILE A 122 -3.02 5.73 1.98
CA ILE A 122 -2.25 5.60 3.22
C ILE A 122 -1.29 6.78 3.38
N ILE A 123 -0.58 7.16 2.33
CA ILE A 123 0.31 8.34 2.34
C ILE A 123 -0.51 9.62 2.58
N HIS A 124 -1.65 9.79 1.90
CA HIS A 124 -2.55 10.93 2.10
C HIS A 124 -3.00 11.04 3.55
N ASN A 125 -3.47 9.95 4.16
CA ASN A 125 -3.84 9.95 5.57
C ASN A 125 -2.68 10.37 6.47
N ASN A 126 -1.51 9.78 6.31
CA ASN A 126 -0.31 10.13 7.08
C ASN A 126 0.13 11.58 6.85
N TRP A 127 0.04 12.09 5.63
CA TRP A 127 0.32 13.49 5.30
C TRP A 127 -0.57 14.44 6.09
N ARG A 128 -1.86 14.15 6.18
CA ARG A 128 -2.83 14.95 6.94
C ARG A 128 -2.66 14.80 8.46
N CYS A 129 -2.06 13.71 8.93
CA CYS A 129 -1.62 13.53 10.31
C CYS A 129 -0.31 14.27 10.63
N GLY A 130 0.27 15.02 9.69
CA GLY A 130 1.50 15.77 9.88
C GLY A 130 2.79 15.05 9.47
N ARG A 131 2.73 13.78 9.12
CA ARG A 131 3.89 12.99 8.64
C ARG A 131 4.16 13.34 7.19
N LYS A 132 5.23 14.11 6.95
CA LYS A 132 5.45 14.77 5.65
C LYS A 132 6.52 14.14 4.77
N LYS A 133 7.20 13.11 5.23
CA LYS A 133 8.20 12.39 4.45
C LYS A 133 7.78 10.96 4.25
N HIS A 134 7.80 10.49 3.01
CA HIS A 134 7.47 9.12 2.68
C HIS A 134 8.47 8.55 1.68
N VAL A 135 8.58 7.23 1.66
CA VAL A 135 9.43 6.51 0.69
C VAL A 135 8.55 5.54 -0.07
N TRP A 136 8.67 5.53 -1.39
CA TRP A 136 8.01 4.56 -2.25
C TRP A 136 9.07 3.71 -2.95
N VAL A 137 9.12 2.44 -2.59
CA VAL A 137 10.04 1.48 -3.20
C VAL A 137 9.33 0.67 -4.27
N SER A 138 9.93 0.52 -5.45
CA SER A 138 9.35 -0.22 -6.57
C SER A 138 10.41 -1.04 -7.32
N ILE A 139 9.95 -1.90 -8.23
CA ILE A 139 10.84 -2.73 -9.05
C ILE A 139 11.42 -1.97 -10.24
N SER A 140 10.70 -0.97 -10.76
CA SER A 140 11.06 -0.24 -12.00
C SER A 140 10.91 1.26 -11.82
N ALA A 141 11.75 2.04 -12.51
CA ALA A 141 11.80 3.49 -12.38
C ALA A 141 10.64 4.21 -13.08
N ASP A 142 10.08 3.63 -14.14
CA ASP A 142 8.92 4.16 -14.87
C ASP A 142 7.65 4.19 -14.03
N LEU A 143 7.53 3.31 -13.02
CA LEU A 143 6.40 3.29 -12.08
C LEU A 143 6.30 4.55 -11.19
N ILE A 144 7.25 5.47 -11.28
CA ILE A 144 7.14 6.78 -10.62
C ILE A 144 5.94 7.59 -11.17
N GLU A 145 5.62 7.44 -12.45
CA GLU A 145 4.48 8.15 -13.04
C GLU A 145 3.15 7.59 -12.50
N ASP A 146 3.08 6.29 -12.25
CA ASP A 146 1.93 5.68 -11.59
C ASP A 146 1.77 6.19 -10.16
N ALA A 147 2.85 6.26 -9.39
CA ALA A 147 2.82 6.83 -8.04
C ALA A 147 2.38 8.31 -8.03
N ARG A 148 2.83 9.10 -9.01
CA ARG A 148 2.42 10.50 -9.19
C ARG A 148 0.93 10.62 -9.52
N ARG A 149 0.44 9.79 -10.45
CA ARG A 149 -0.96 9.72 -10.83
C ARG A 149 -1.82 9.32 -9.62
N ASP A 150 -1.49 8.24 -8.93
CA ASP A 150 -2.26 7.72 -7.81
C ASP A 150 -2.38 8.73 -6.66
N LEU A 151 -1.30 9.44 -6.32
CA LEU A 151 -1.32 10.52 -5.34
C LEU A 151 -2.17 11.72 -5.80
N LYS A 152 -2.09 12.10 -7.08
CA LYS A 152 -2.92 13.15 -7.66
C LYS A 152 -4.41 12.79 -7.62
N ASP A 153 -4.73 11.53 -7.89
CA ASP A 153 -6.11 11.03 -7.93
C ASP A 153 -6.79 11.02 -6.56
N VAL A 154 -6.04 10.86 -5.47
CA VAL A 154 -6.57 11.06 -4.11
C VAL A 154 -6.60 12.53 -3.67
N ASN A 155 -6.47 13.45 -4.62
CA ASN A 155 -6.67 14.90 -4.45
C ASN A 155 -5.69 15.57 -3.45
N GLU A 156 -4.47 15.09 -3.39
CA GLU A 156 -3.35 15.77 -2.70
C GLU A 156 -2.25 16.14 -3.72
N PRO A 157 -2.51 17.19 -4.57
CA PRO A 157 -1.58 17.57 -5.64
C PRO A 157 -0.27 18.17 -5.12
N LYS A 158 -0.21 18.56 -3.86
CA LYS A 158 0.97 19.17 -3.24
C LYS A 158 1.99 18.18 -2.73
N ILE A 159 1.68 16.88 -2.70
CA ILE A 159 2.65 15.85 -2.33
C ILE A 159 3.59 15.61 -3.52
N GLU A 160 4.79 16.19 -3.43
CA GLU A 160 5.79 16.08 -4.48
C GLU A 160 6.39 14.67 -4.45
N VAL A 161 6.50 14.03 -5.63
CA VAL A 161 7.17 12.74 -5.82
C VAL A 161 8.44 12.95 -6.64
N ARG A 162 9.59 12.67 -6.06
CA ARG A 162 10.90 12.81 -6.70
C ARG A 162 11.65 11.48 -6.67
N ALA A 163 12.35 11.19 -7.74
CA ALA A 163 13.22 10.02 -7.79
C ALA A 163 14.51 10.28 -6.99
N LEU A 164 14.96 9.28 -6.21
CA LEU A 164 16.19 9.41 -5.43
C LEU A 164 17.43 9.68 -6.33
N ASN A 165 17.42 9.20 -7.57
CA ASN A 165 18.50 9.42 -8.54
C ASN A 165 18.52 10.82 -9.14
N ASP A 166 17.57 11.72 -8.85
CA ASP A 166 17.64 13.14 -9.21
C ASP A 166 18.84 13.82 -8.52
N TRP A 167 19.38 13.21 -7.48
CA TRP A 167 20.57 13.67 -6.76
C TRP A 167 21.71 12.67 -6.86
N LYS A 168 22.95 13.20 -6.97
CA LYS A 168 24.14 12.34 -6.85
C LYS A 168 24.15 11.64 -5.48
N ALA A 169 24.65 10.41 -5.39
CA ALA A 169 24.66 9.63 -4.13
C ALA A 169 25.41 10.33 -2.98
N SER A 170 26.40 11.17 -3.32
CA SER A 170 27.14 12.00 -2.37
C SER A 170 26.36 13.19 -1.80
N LYS A 171 25.22 13.54 -2.38
CA LYS A 171 24.41 14.70 -1.99
C LYS A 171 23.16 14.26 -1.25
N LYS A 172 22.80 14.98 -0.18
CA LYS A 172 21.51 14.82 0.46
C LYS A 172 20.42 15.37 -0.46
N PRO A 173 19.29 14.65 -0.66
CA PRO A 173 18.13 15.19 -1.36
C PRO A 173 17.66 16.52 -0.75
N THR A 174 17.36 17.49 -1.60
CA THR A 174 16.89 18.82 -1.16
C THR A 174 15.38 18.85 -0.94
N LEU A 175 14.66 17.79 -1.29
CA LEU A 175 13.24 17.63 -1.00
C LEU A 175 13.05 17.71 0.52
N LYS A 176 12.31 18.71 1.00
CA LYS A 176 12.05 18.90 2.44
C LYS A 176 10.96 17.96 2.94
N GLU A 177 9.90 17.84 2.15
CA GLU A 177 8.73 17.01 2.41
C GLU A 177 8.21 16.44 1.08
N GLY A 178 7.56 15.29 1.10
CA GLY A 178 7.08 14.59 -0.10
C GLY A 178 7.40 13.11 -0.06
N VAL A 179 7.42 12.51 -1.24
CA VAL A 179 7.71 11.10 -1.46
C VAL A 179 9.04 10.97 -2.21
N LEU A 180 10.00 10.26 -1.64
CA LEU A 180 11.16 9.79 -2.39
C LEU A 180 10.86 8.44 -3.01
N PHE A 181 10.82 8.42 -4.34
CA PHE A 181 10.67 7.20 -5.11
C PHE A 181 12.04 6.57 -5.36
N VAL A 182 12.15 5.27 -5.15
CA VAL A 182 13.39 4.52 -5.32
C VAL A 182 13.10 3.10 -5.80
N THR A 183 14.01 2.52 -6.59
CA THR A 183 13.92 1.11 -6.98
C THR A 183 14.78 0.24 -6.06
N TYR A 184 14.40 -1.04 -5.90
CA TYR A 184 15.21 -1.99 -5.15
C TYR A 184 16.64 -2.08 -5.68
N SER A 185 16.82 -2.09 -7.00
CA SER A 185 18.14 -2.12 -7.64
C SER A 185 18.98 -0.87 -7.31
N LEU A 186 18.33 0.30 -7.24
CA LEU A 186 19.01 1.53 -6.86
C LEU A 186 19.46 1.51 -5.40
N LEU A 187 18.65 0.99 -4.48
CA LEU A 187 19.00 0.94 -3.05
C LEU A 187 20.28 0.16 -2.75
N ILE A 188 20.52 -0.93 -3.48
CA ILE A 188 21.73 -1.75 -3.31
C ILE A 188 22.95 -1.20 -4.07
N SER A 189 22.76 -0.21 -4.94
CA SER A 189 23.83 0.35 -5.76
C SER A 189 24.77 1.25 -4.96
N LYS A 190 25.99 1.37 -5.48
CA LYS A 190 27.02 2.32 -5.01
C LYS A 190 27.39 3.23 -6.16
N ASP A 191 27.78 4.46 -5.86
CA ASP A 191 28.38 5.35 -6.86
C ASP A 191 29.87 5.03 -7.08
N SER A 192 30.51 5.78 -7.98
CA SER A 192 31.96 5.66 -8.28
C SER A 192 32.84 5.84 -7.04
N ASP A 193 32.38 6.57 -6.04
CA ASP A 193 33.06 6.84 -4.79
C ASP A 193 32.71 5.81 -3.68
N GLY A 194 32.01 4.73 -4.03
CA GLY A 194 31.59 3.66 -3.13
C GLY A 194 30.46 4.05 -2.16
N LYS A 195 29.82 5.21 -2.33
CA LYS A 195 28.70 5.66 -1.47
C LYS A 195 27.42 4.94 -1.84
N ARG A 196 26.73 4.44 -0.83
CA ARG A 196 25.49 3.67 -1.01
C ARG A 196 24.29 4.60 -1.14
N ARG A 197 23.36 4.24 -2.03
CA ARG A 197 22.07 4.92 -2.16
C ARG A 197 21.19 4.76 -0.92
N LEU A 198 21.29 3.61 -0.26
CA LEU A 198 20.60 3.38 1.02
C LEU A 198 21.03 4.39 2.10
N ASP A 199 22.35 4.71 2.19
CA ASP A 199 22.83 5.70 3.15
C ASP A 199 22.34 7.12 2.82
N GLN A 200 22.19 7.43 1.52
CA GLN A 200 21.61 8.69 1.06
C GLN A 200 20.14 8.80 1.47
N LEU A 201 19.36 7.73 1.26
CA LEU A 201 17.96 7.66 1.68
C LEU A 201 17.83 7.82 3.18
N ALA A 202 18.60 7.05 3.97
CA ALA A 202 18.58 7.11 5.43
C ALA A 202 18.91 8.52 5.96
N LYS A 203 19.87 9.23 5.33
CA LYS A 203 20.18 10.63 5.67
C LYS A 203 19.04 11.59 5.37
N TRP A 204 18.27 11.34 4.32
CA TRP A 204 17.08 12.14 4.01
C TRP A 204 15.96 11.88 4.99
N CYS A 205 15.68 10.62 5.31
CA CYS A 205 14.69 10.24 6.32
C CYS A 205 15.01 10.91 7.67
N GLY A 206 16.26 10.82 8.12
CA GLY A 206 16.67 11.32 9.43
C GLY A 206 16.34 10.34 10.55
N LYS A 207 16.63 10.74 11.80
CA LYS A 207 16.41 9.89 12.98
C LYS A 207 14.95 9.84 13.40
N ASP A 208 14.20 10.91 13.13
CA ASP A 208 12.81 11.10 13.54
C ASP A 208 11.84 10.82 12.38
N PHE A 209 12.21 9.88 11.50
CA PHE A 209 11.36 9.49 10.38
C PHE A 209 10.10 8.77 10.90
N ASP A 210 8.96 9.40 10.66
CA ASP A 210 7.63 8.94 11.09
C ASP A 210 6.69 8.62 9.92
N GLY A 211 7.17 8.72 8.69
CA GLY A 211 6.40 8.49 7.48
C GLY A 211 6.15 7.02 7.17
N CYS A 212 5.70 6.76 5.93
CA CYS A 212 5.50 5.42 5.39
C CYS A 212 6.68 5.02 4.48
N LEU A 213 7.04 3.76 4.53
CA LEU A 213 7.98 3.08 3.65
C LEU A 213 7.26 1.94 2.97
#